data_d76da0afba2efd8c29a0ac8d73e2575f
#
_entry.id   d76da0afba2efd8c29a0ac8d73e2575f
#
_cell.length_a   1.000
_cell.length_b   1.000
_cell.length_c   1.000
_cell.angle_alpha   90.00
_cell.angle_beta   90.00
_cell.angle_gamma   90.00
#
_symmetry.space_group_name_H-M   'P 1'
#
loop_
_entity.id
_entity.type
_entity.pdbx_description
1 polymer ?
#
loop_
_entity_poly.entity_id
_entity_poly.type
_entity_poly.pdbx_seq_one_letter_code
_entity_poly.pdbx_strand_id
1 'polypeptide(L)'
;VQIGAVSADDSLTVTSPNGCISISIETKDGKINYSVKYNSISIIESSNIGITFSSVDFSEGVKYVSSYKNTIDETYSMLTGKASVYTNKANETVMTFEKDGHLLDLYVRAYDDGIAFRYGFNENGQSLSENTTFRLPQNCTVNAMEYEMCYENFYNRHNLYELNGVYGMPMTVKVADNTYALITEAELNGNYAGSVLNADGS
;
A
#
# COMPACT_ATOMS: atom_id res chain seq x y z
N VAL A 1 -18.47 4.82 -18.49
CA VAL A 1 -17.96 3.67 -17.70
C VAL A 1 -17.60 2.59 -18.70
N GLN A 2 -16.31 2.30 -18.86
CA GLN A 2 -15.85 1.23 -19.74
C GLN A 2 -15.62 0.00 -18.85
N ILE A 3 -16.51 -0.97 -18.90
CA ILE A 3 -16.37 -2.26 -18.23
C ILE A 3 -15.62 -3.16 -19.22
N GLY A 4 -14.35 -3.37 -18.98
CA GLY A 4 -13.54 -4.37 -19.69
C GLY A 4 -13.52 -5.67 -18.88
N ALA A 5 -13.96 -6.77 -19.47
CA ALA A 5 -13.71 -8.09 -18.90
C ALA A 5 -12.22 -8.42 -19.10
N VAL A 6 -11.51 -8.66 -18.00
CA VAL A 6 -10.09 -8.98 -17.98
C VAL A 6 -9.93 -10.45 -17.62
N SER A 7 -9.04 -11.16 -18.30
CA SER A 7 -8.81 -12.60 -18.09
C SER A 7 -8.00 -12.84 -16.82
N ALA A 8 -7.96 -14.07 -16.32
CA ALA A 8 -7.46 -14.47 -15.00
C ALA A 8 -5.95 -14.21 -14.71
N ASP A 9 -5.22 -13.56 -15.63
CA ASP A 9 -3.76 -13.31 -15.52
C ASP A 9 -3.37 -11.85 -15.86
N ASP A 10 -4.31 -10.90 -15.69
CA ASP A 10 -4.09 -9.52 -16.10
C ASP A 10 -3.48 -8.67 -14.98
N SER A 11 -2.34 -8.09 -15.28
CA SER A 11 -1.78 -7.02 -14.45
C SER A 11 -2.45 -5.69 -14.78
N LEU A 12 -2.91 -4.98 -13.75
CA LEU A 12 -3.43 -3.64 -13.83
C LEU A 12 -2.38 -2.65 -13.32
N THR A 13 -2.08 -1.62 -14.11
CA THR A 13 -1.13 -0.58 -13.70
C THR A 13 -1.86 0.74 -13.48
N VAL A 14 -1.62 1.36 -12.33
CA VAL A 14 -2.04 2.72 -12.00
C VAL A 14 -0.79 3.61 -12.00
N THR A 15 -0.82 4.66 -12.79
CA THR A 15 0.31 5.57 -12.98
C THR A 15 -0.07 6.96 -12.48
N SER A 16 0.87 7.65 -11.83
CA SER A 16 0.68 9.02 -11.37
C SER A 16 0.35 9.99 -12.52
N PRO A 17 -0.28 11.15 -12.25
CA PRO A 17 -0.59 12.14 -13.29
C PRO A 17 0.63 12.58 -14.11
N ASN A 18 1.80 12.73 -13.49
CA ASN A 18 3.05 13.09 -14.17
C ASN A 18 3.77 11.90 -14.84
N GLY A 19 3.26 10.67 -14.66
CA GLY A 19 3.82 9.46 -15.27
C GLY A 19 5.05 8.87 -14.58
N CYS A 20 5.54 9.47 -13.49
CA CYS A 20 6.80 9.07 -12.86
C CYS A 20 6.67 7.89 -11.90
N ILE A 21 5.53 7.76 -11.22
CA ILE A 21 5.27 6.70 -10.25
C ILE A 21 4.22 5.74 -10.81
N SER A 22 4.45 4.46 -10.65
CA SER A 22 3.48 3.43 -11.04
C SER A 22 3.41 2.31 -10.01
N ILE A 23 2.20 1.81 -9.81
CA ILE A 23 1.93 0.56 -9.10
C ILE A 23 1.28 -0.42 -10.06
N SER A 24 1.81 -1.63 -10.12
CA SER A 24 1.22 -2.74 -10.86
C SER A 24 0.63 -3.73 -9.88
N ILE A 25 -0.61 -4.13 -10.13
CA ILE A 25 -1.35 -5.13 -9.34
C ILE A 25 -1.62 -6.33 -10.23
N GLU A 26 -1.35 -7.51 -9.75
CA GLU A 26 -1.63 -8.77 -10.44
C GLU A 26 -2.29 -9.78 -9.49
N THR A 27 -3.17 -10.62 -10.03
CA THR A 27 -3.69 -11.77 -9.29
C THR A 27 -2.96 -13.01 -9.80
N LYS A 28 -2.19 -13.62 -8.91
CA LYS A 28 -1.40 -14.81 -9.24
C LYS A 28 -1.51 -15.84 -8.13
N ASP A 29 -1.78 -17.08 -8.51
CA ASP A 29 -1.93 -18.22 -7.58
C ASP A 29 -2.94 -17.93 -6.44
N GLY A 30 -4.02 -17.19 -6.78
CA GLY A 30 -5.06 -16.80 -5.82
C GLY A 30 -4.62 -15.73 -4.82
N LYS A 31 -3.52 -15.01 -5.05
CA LYS A 31 -3.02 -13.92 -4.21
C LYS A 31 -3.00 -12.62 -5.00
N ILE A 32 -3.25 -11.52 -4.30
CA ILE A 32 -3.06 -10.18 -4.87
C ILE A 32 -1.61 -9.79 -4.63
N ASN A 33 -0.86 -9.59 -5.71
CA ASN A 33 0.52 -9.13 -5.69
C ASN A 33 0.61 -7.70 -6.23
N TYR A 34 1.57 -6.94 -5.74
CA TYR A 34 1.84 -5.60 -6.26
C TYR A 34 3.34 -5.30 -6.33
N SER A 35 3.69 -4.34 -7.16
CA SER A 35 5.02 -3.75 -7.21
C SER A 35 4.94 -2.26 -7.50
N VAL A 36 5.92 -1.49 -7.02
CA VAL A 36 5.96 -0.03 -7.18
C VAL A 36 7.26 0.38 -7.84
N LYS A 37 7.17 1.28 -8.83
CA LYS A 37 8.32 1.87 -9.51
C LYS A 37 8.26 3.40 -9.47
N TYR A 38 9.42 4.01 -9.35
CA TYR A 38 9.64 5.43 -9.62
C TYR A 38 10.53 5.53 -10.86
N ASN A 39 9.98 5.98 -11.98
CA ASN A 39 10.60 5.86 -13.31
C ASN A 39 11.02 4.40 -13.58
N SER A 40 12.32 4.15 -13.74
CA SER A 40 12.87 2.81 -13.94
C SER A 40 13.36 2.13 -12.64
N ILE A 41 13.30 2.83 -11.50
CA ILE A 41 13.79 2.33 -10.22
C ILE A 41 12.68 1.53 -9.54
N SER A 42 12.96 0.29 -9.16
CA SER A 42 12.06 -0.51 -8.32
C SER A 42 12.11 0.03 -6.89
N ILE A 43 10.96 0.42 -6.35
CA ILE A 43 10.80 0.91 -4.97
C ILE A 43 10.30 -0.23 -4.07
N ILE A 44 9.26 -0.93 -4.51
CA ILE A 44 8.75 -2.15 -3.89
C ILE A 44 8.78 -3.25 -4.96
N GLU A 45 9.45 -4.33 -4.65
CA GLU A 45 9.45 -5.54 -5.46
C GLU A 45 8.13 -6.31 -5.31
N SER A 46 7.93 -7.42 -6.04
CA SER A 46 6.68 -8.18 -5.96
C SER A 46 6.36 -8.55 -4.51
N SER A 47 5.29 -8.01 -4.01
CA SER A 47 4.83 -8.07 -2.61
C SER A 47 3.35 -8.42 -2.58
N ASN A 48 2.85 -8.91 -1.44
CA ASN A 48 1.45 -9.32 -1.30
C ASN A 48 0.61 -8.20 -0.68
N ILE A 49 -0.66 -8.13 -1.10
CA ILE A 49 -1.73 -7.39 -0.45
C ILE A 49 -2.74 -8.41 0.06
N GLY A 50 -3.10 -8.35 1.35
CA GLY A 50 -4.08 -9.25 1.92
C GLY A 50 -4.57 -8.77 3.27
N ILE A 51 -5.80 -9.13 3.59
CA ILE A 51 -6.47 -8.80 4.85
C ILE A 51 -7.39 -9.96 5.26
N THR A 52 -7.41 -10.24 6.55
CA THR A 52 -8.27 -11.26 7.15
C THR A 52 -9.34 -10.60 8.01
N PHE A 53 -10.60 -10.89 7.71
CA PHE A 53 -11.75 -10.53 8.54
C PHE A 53 -12.23 -11.76 9.32
N SER A 54 -13.09 -11.53 10.32
CA SER A 54 -13.71 -12.59 11.10
C SER A 54 -14.55 -13.59 10.27
N SER A 55 -15.04 -13.16 9.09
CA SER A 55 -15.89 -13.94 8.20
C SER A 55 -15.13 -14.57 7.04
N VAL A 56 -14.03 -13.97 6.58
CA VAL A 56 -13.30 -14.39 5.37
C VAL A 56 -11.85 -13.90 5.39
N ASP A 57 -10.95 -14.71 4.85
CA ASP A 57 -9.54 -14.39 4.70
C ASP A 57 -9.21 -14.12 3.22
N PHE A 58 -8.90 -12.86 2.88
CA PHE A 58 -8.51 -12.43 1.53
C PHE A 58 -6.99 -12.48 1.28
N SER A 59 -6.21 -13.14 2.12
CA SER A 59 -4.77 -13.29 1.88
C SER A 59 -4.44 -14.29 0.77
N GLU A 60 -5.37 -15.21 0.46
CA GLU A 60 -5.22 -16.20 -0.61
C GLU A 60 -6.59 -16.71 -1.10
N GLY A 61 -6.60 -17.37 -2.24
CA GLY A 61 -7.83 -17.94 -2.84
C GLY A 61 -8.75 -16.89 -3.45
N VAL A 62 -8.27 -15.67 -3.67
CA VAL A 62 -9.05 -14.57 -4.24
C VAL A 62 -9.15 -14.68 -5.77
N LYS A 63 -10.25 -14.18 -6.30
CA LYS A 63 -10.50 -14.06 -7.74
C LYS A 63 -10.77 -12.60 -8.09
N TYR A 64 -10.14 -12.10 -9.13
CA TYR A 64 -10.47 -10.80 -9.69
C TYR A 64 -11.87 -10.83 -10.30
N VAL A 65 -12.67 -9.79 -10.03
CA VAL A 65 -14.03 -9.65 -10.55
C VAL A 65 -14.12 -8.52 -11.57
N SER A 66 -13.73 -7.32 -11.18
CA SER A 66 -13.86 -6.13 -12.02
C SER A 66 -12.97 -5.00 -11.53
N SER A 67 -12.79 -3.99 -12.37
CA SER A 67 -12.21 -2.71 -11.95
C SER A 67 -12.84 -1.54 -12.68
N TYR A 68 -12.71 -0.35 -12.08
CA TYR A 68 -12.98 0.91 -12.74
C TYR A 68 -11.91 1.94 -12.41
N LYS A 69 -11.71 2.89 -13.32
CA LYS A 69 -10.73 3.97 -13.17
C LYS A 69 -11.44 5.28 -12.83
N ASN A 70 -10.78 6.08 -12.02
CA ASN A 70 -11.22 7.39 -11.61
C ASN A 70 -10.04 8.37 -11.62
N THR A 71 -10.33 9.68 -11.66
CA THR A 71 -9.33 10.74 -11.50
C THR A 71 -9.78 11.62 -10.36
N ILE A 72 -8.89 11.82 -9.40
CA ILE A 72 -9.06 12.75 -8.29
C ILE A 72 -8.37 14.05 -8.69
N ASP A 73 -9.07 15.16 -8.62
CA ASP A 73 -8.51 16.51 -8.84
C ASP A 73 -9.33 17.50 -8.02
N GLU A 74 -8.96 17.71 -6.79
CA GLU A 74 -9.67 18.54 -5.84
C GLU A 74 -8.71 19.43 -5.03
N THR A 75 -9.19 20.57 -4.59
CA THR A 75 -8.46 21.50 -3.72
C THR A 75 -9.28 21.73 -2.47
N TYR A 76 -8.65 21.63 -1.32
CA TYR A 76 -9.30 21.84 -0.03
C TYR A 76 -8.46 22.72 0.89
N SER A 77 -9.12 23.34 1.86
CA SER A 77 -8.47 24.19 2.86
C SER A 77 -8.48 23.51 4.23
N MET A 78 -7.37 23.69 4.95
CA MET A 78 -7.23 23.23 6.33
C MET A 78 -7.01 24.43 7.27
N LEU A 79 -7.63 24.38 8.44
CA LEU A 79 -7.46 25.41 9.47
C LEU A 79 -6.12 25.32 10.19
N THR A 80 -5.49 24.15 10.17
CA THR A 80 -4.21 23.85 10.84
C THR A 80 -3.31 23.06 9.90
N GLY A 81 -1.99 23.10 10.13
CA GLY A 81 -1.01 22.36 9.35
C GLY A 81 0.04 23.29 8.74
N LYS A 82 0.88 22.77 7.85
CA LYS A 82 1.99 23.50 7.21
C LYS A 82 1.53 24.43 6.08
N ALA A 83 0.37 24.14 5.50
CA ALA A 83 -0.24 24.95 4.44
C ALA A 83 -1.73 25.14 4.72
N SER A 84 -2.30 26.24 4.23
CA SER A 84 -3.75 26.50 4.36
C SER A 84 -4.57 25.89 3.22
N VAL A 85 -3.92 25.56 2.10
CA VAL A 85 -4.56 25.01 0.90
C VAL A 85 -3.74 23.80 0.42
N TYR A 86 -4.43 22.71 0.12
CA TYR A 86 -3.85 21.48 -0.41
C TYR A 86 -4.55 21.08 -1.70
N THR A 87 -3.79 20.55 -2.64
CA THR A 87 -4.31 19.93 -3.85
C THR A 87 -4.20 18.41 -3.70
N ASN A 88 -5.31 17.71 -3.88
CA ASN A 88 -5.37 16.25 -3.94
C ASN A 88 -5.57 15.85 -5.40
N LYS A 89 -4.51 15.36 -6.03
CA LYS A 89 -4.51 14.99 -7.44
C LYS A 89 -3.88 13.63 -7.63
N ALA A 90 -4.68 12.67 -8.12
CA ALA A 90 -4.27 11.28 -8.30
C ALA A 90 -5.04 10.61 -9.43
N ASN A 91 -4.45 9.57 -10.00
CA ASN A 91 -5.19 8.56 -10.74
C ASN A 91 -5.56 7.42 -9.78
N GLU A 92 -6.81 7.02 -9.80
CA GLU A 92 -7.34 5.95 -8.96
C GLU A 92 -7.82 4.77 -9.82
N THR A 93 -7.59 3.58 -9.34
CA THR A 93 -8.28 2.38 -9.82
C THR A 93 -8.86 1.65 -8.61
N VAL A 94 -10.13 1.29 -8.70
CA VAL A 94 -10.79 0.44 -7.71
C VAL A 94 -10.94 -0.93 -8.33
N MET A 95 -10.44 -1.96 -7.65
CA MET A 95 -10.47 -3.35 -8.08
C MET A 95 -11.31 -4.15 -7.10
N THR A 96 -12.26 -4.93 -7.61
CA THR A 96 -13.10 -5.81 -6.80
C THR A 96 -12.58 -7.24 -6.92
N PHE A 97 -12.39 -7.89 -5.79
CA PHE A 97 -12.03 -9.29 -5.66
C PHE A 97 -13.14 -10.06 -4.95
N GLU A 98 -13.24 -11.35 -5.24
CA GLU A 98 -14.22 -12.26 -4.64
C GLU A 98 -13.50 -13.43 -3.96
N LYS A 99 -14.01 -13.85 -2.81
CA LYS A 99 -13.67 -15.11 -2.16
C LYS A 99 -14.86 -15.61 -1.35
N ASP A 100 -15.22 -16.88 -1.57
CA ASP A 100 -16.27 -17.60 -0.83
C ASP A 100 -17.61 -16.84 -0.75
N GLY A 101 -17.94 -16.07 -1.81
CA GLY A 101 -19.16 -15.25 -1.89
C GLY A 101 -19.05 -13.87 -1.29
N HIS A 102 -17.91 -13.51 -0.71
CA HIS A 102 -17.62 -12.19 -0.16
C HIS A 102 -16.85 -11.33 -1.15
N LEU A 103 -17.07 -10.01 -1.12
CA LEU A 103 -16.40 -9.04 -2.00
C LEU A 103 -15.46 -8.13 -1.20
N LEU A 104 -14.28 -7.89 -1.76
CA LEU A 104 -13.30 -6.94 -1.28
C LEU A 104 -12.97 -5.94 -2.37
N ASP A 105 -13.12 -4.65 -2.07
CA ASP A 105 -12.63 -3.59 -2.94
C ASP A 105 -11.23 -3.15 -2.50
N LEU A 106 -10.31 -3.07 -3.44
CA LEU A 106 -8.98 -2.49 -3.27
C LEU A 106 -8.94 -1.15 -4.03
N TYR A 107 -8.90 -0.06 -3.28
CA TYR A 107 -8.72 1.29 -3.82
C TYR A 107 -7.24 1.57 -3.92
N VAL A 108 -6.76 1.86 -5.11
CA VAL A 108 -5.34 2.17 -5.37
C VAL A 108 -5.24 3.53 -6.02
N ARG A 109 -4.46 4.43 -5.43
CA ARG A 109 -4.18 5.78 -5.92
C ARG A 109 -2.70 5.97 -6.21
N ALA A 110 -2.41 6.54 -7.36
CA ALA A 110 -1.08 6.98 -7.71
C ALA A 110 -1.05 8.52 -7.76
N TYR A 111 -0.28 9.11 -6.86
CA TYR A 111 0.02 10.54 -6.75
C TYR A 111 1.38 10.83 -7.40
N ASP A 112 1.68 12.10 -7.65
CA ASP A 112 2.98 12.52 -8.19
C ASP A 112 4.15 12.35 -7.20
N ASP A 113 3.82 12.16 -5.93
CA ASP A 113 4.77 11.98 -4.82
C ASP A 113 4.62 10.64 -4.07
N GLY A 114 3.68 9.78 -4.46
CA GLY A 114 3.51 8.49 -3.77
C GLY A 114 2.37 7.61 -4.27
N ILE A 115 2.26 6.47 -3.64
CA ILE A 115 1.18 5.50 -3.83
C ILE A 115 0.43 5.36 -2.51
N ALA A 116 -0.89 5.28 -2.59
CA ALA A 116 -1.73 4.90 -1.46
C ALA A 116 -2.70 3.80 -1.89
N PHE A 117 -3.00 2.89 -0.98
CA PHE A 117 -4.08 1.93 -1.17
C PHE A 117 -4.86 1.75 0.14
N ARG A 118 -6.10 1.30 0.01
CA ARG A 118 -6.94 0.92 1.13
C ARG A 118 -7.89 -0.20 0.75
N TYR A 119 -8.32 -0.95 1.74
CA TYR A 119 -9.36 -1.95 1.60
C TYR A 119 -10.75 -1.34 1.80
N GLY A 120 -11.74 -1.81 1.04
CA GLY A 120 -13.15 -1.57 1.23
C GLY A 120 -13.87 -2.90 1.41
N PHE A 121 -14.44 -3.11 2.59
CA PHE A 121 -15.24 -4.29 2.91
C PHE A 121 -16.62 -3.83 3.35
N ASN A 122 -17.64 -4.11 2.52
CA ASN A 122 -18.98 -3.55 2.69
C ASN A 122 -19.90 -4.42 3.57
N GLU A 123 -19.33 -5.38 4.28
CA GLU A 123 -20.04 -6.26 5.18
C GLU A 123 -19.64 -5.97 6.64
N ASN A 124 -20.48 -6.42 7.57
CA ASN A 124 -20.12 -6.36 8.99
C ASN A 124 -19.02 -7.40 9.27
N GLY A 125 -17.84 -6.95 9.61
CA GLY A 125 -16.70 -7.80 9.92
C GLY A 125 -15.64 -7.05 10.72
N GLN A 126 -14.99 -7.74 11.63
CA GLN A 126 -13.83 -7.23 12.33
C GLN A 126 -12.58 -7.66 11.57
N SER A 127 -11.70 -6.72 11.25
CA SER A 127 -10.36 -7.05 10.75
C SER A 127 -9.55 -7.71 11.85
N LEU A 128 -8.96 -8.87 11.54
CA LEU A 128 -8.15 -9.66 12.49
C LEU A 128 -6.67 -9.48 12.24
N SER A 129 -6.26 -9.42 10.98
CA SER A 129 -4.86 -9.21 10.59
C SER A 129 -4.77 -8.58 9.20
N GLU A 130 -3.72 -7.82 8.98
CA GLU A 130 -3.29 -7.36 7.66
C GLU A 130 -2.05 -8.13 7.25
N ASN A 131 -2.09 -8.74 6.06
CA ASN A 131 -1.04 -9.58 5.49
C ASN A 131 -0.31 -8.87 4.34
N THR A 132 -0.34 -7.55 4.35
CA THR A 132 0.37 -6.70 3.38
C THR A 132 1.87 -6.77 3.64
N THR A 133 2.64 -6.99 2.59
CA THR A 133 4.11 -7.03 2.66
C THR A 133 4.73 -5.91 1.83
N PHE A 134 5.95 -5.53 2.17
CA PHE A 134 6.74 -4.50 1.48
C PHE A 134 8.13 -5.08 1.22
N ARG A 135 8.29 -5.84 0.12
CA ARG A 135 9.60 -6.35 -0.27
C ARG A 135 10.43 -5.24 -0.89
N LEU A 136 11.53 -4.92 -0.26
CA LEU A 136 12.44 -3.87 -0.68
C LEU A 136 13.62 -4.45 -1.49
N PRO A 137 14.23 -3.65 -2.40
CA PRO A 137 15.46 -4.06 -3.06
C PRO A 137 16.58 -4.35 -2.06
N GLN A 138 17.32 -5.42 -2.27
CA GLN A 138 18.31 -5.99 -1.30
C GLN A 138 19.37 -5.01 -0.81
N ASN A 139 19.77 -4.02 -1.59
CA ASN A 139 20.83 -3.06 -1.25
C ASN A 139 20.31 -1.81 -0.53
N CYS A 140 19.07 -1.83 -0.06
CA CYS A 140 18.49 -0.69 0.66
C CYS A 140 19.12 -0.52 2.04
N THR A 141 19.16 0.73 2.46
CA THR A 141 19.33 1.07 3.89
C THR A 141 18.06 1.72 4.40
N VAL A 142 17.73 1.46 5.65
CA VAL A 142 16.50 1.94 6.26
C VAL A 142 16.79 2.73 7.52
N ASN A 143 15.98 3.76 7.79
CA ASN A 143 15.90 4.36 9.10
C ASN A 143 14.61 3.84 9.73
N ALA A 144 14.75 3.03 10.76
CA ALA A 144 13.65 2.33 11.41
C ALA A 144 13.73 2.52 12.93
N MET A 145 12.59 2.57 13.56
CA MET A 145 12.45 2.64 15.01
C MET A 145 11.92 1.29 15.50
N GLU A 146 12.67 0.60 16.35
CA GLU A 146 12.13 -0.58 17.05
C GLU A 146 10.84 -0.19 17.77
N TYR A 147 9.80 -1.01 17.58
CA TYR A 147 8.50 -0.70 18.13
C TYR A 147 8.52 -0.64 19.65
N GLU A 148 8.06 0.46 20.18
CA GLU A 148 7.78 0.66 21.59
C GLU A 148 6.37 1.30 21.73
N MET A 149 5.63 0.88 22.73
CA MET A 149 4.22 1.30 22.92
C MET A 149 4.07 2.82 23.00
N CYS A 150 5.04 3.53 23.59
CA CYS A 150 5.00 4.98 23.73
C CYS A 150 5.51 5.74 22.48
N TYR A 151 6.06 5.07 21.51
CA TYR A 151 6.72 5.68 20.33
C TYR A 151 7.85 6.67 20.69
N GLU A 152 8.56 6.45 21.78
CA GLU A 152 9.64 7.32 22.28
C GLU A 152 11.04 6.78 22.01
N ASN A 153 11.16 5.81 21.11
CA ASN A 153 12.44 5.25 20.72
C ASN A 153 13.09 6.04 19.57
N PHE A 154 14.37 5.77 19.27
CA PHE A 154 15.11 6.44 18.21
C PHE A 154 15.02 5.71 16.88
N TYR A 155 15.03 6.48 15.79
CA TYR A 155 15.21 5.96 14.43
C TYR A 155 16.68 5.68 14.20
N ASN A 156 17.03 4.42 14.05
CA ASN A 156 18.38 3.99 13.76
C ASN A 156 18.53 3.58 12.31
N ARG A 157 19.72 3.76 11.76
CA ARG A 157 20.04 3.33 10.41
C ARG A 157 20.52 1.90 10.40
N HIS A 158 19.93 1.08 9.54
CA HIS A 158 20.25 -0.33 9.35
C HIS A 158 20.45 -0.64 7.86
N ASN A 159 21.22 -1.68 7.55
CA ASN A 159 21.08 -2.35 6.27
C ASN A 159 19.81 -3.22 6.32
N LEU A 160 19.12 -3.35 5.19
CA LEU A 160 17.84 -4.07 5.14
C LEU A 160 17.95 -5.49 5.72
N TYR A 161 18.99 -6.23 5.34
CA TYR A 161 19.23 -7.62 5.80
C TYR A 161 19.51 -7.77 7.32
N GLU A 162 19.73 -6.67 8.03
CA GLU A 162 19.94 -6.66 9.48
C GLU A 162 18.63 -6.53 10.25
N LEU A 163 17.55 -6.15 9.57
CA LEU A 163 16.25 -5.98 10.22
C LEU A 163 15.66 -7.33 10.60
N ASN A 164 15.35 -7.48 11.87
CA ASN A 164 14.65 -8.65 12.41
C ASN A 164 13.89 -8.21 13.66
N GLY A 165 12.57 -8.29 13.61
CA GLY A 165 11.73 -7.88 14.72
C GLY A 165 10.59 -6.95 14.31
N VAL A 166 10.08 -6.18 15.25
CA VAL A 166 8.91 -5.32 15.11
C VAL A 166 9.34 -3.86 15.10
N TYR A 167 8.90 -3.13 14.09
CA TYR A 167 9.25 -1.72 13.90
C TYR A 167 8.00 -0.85 13.79
N GLY A 168 8.09 0.37 14.31
CA GLY A 168 7.04 1.38 14.18
C GLY A 168 7.07 2.06 12.81
N MET A 169 5.95 2.66 12.43
CA MET A 169 5.87 3.55 11.28
C MET A 169 6.00 5.01 11.72
N PRO A 170 6.47 5.91 10.84
CA PRO A 170 6.94 5.67 9.47
C PRO A 170 8.32 5.03 9.40
N MET A 171 8.60 4.31 8.31
CA MET A 171 9.93 3.80 7.99
C MET A 171 10.47 4.51 6.74
N THR A 172 11.67 5.07 6.82
CA THR A 172 12.33 5.69 5.66
C THR A 172 13.32 4.74 5.04
N VAL A 173 13.24 4.55 3.73
CA VAL A 173 14.08 3.64 2.94
C VAL A 173 14.91 4.44 1.94
N LYS A 174 16.22 4.29 1.96
CA LYS A 174 17.09 4.75 0.86
C LYS A 174 17.21 3.61 -0.15
N VAL A 175 16.54 3.75 -1.29
CA VAL A 175 16.48 2.71 -2.34
C VAL A 175 17.66 2.80 -3.29
N ALA A 176 18.05 4.02 -3.64
CA ALA A 176 19.18 4.31 -4.53
C ALA A 176 19.79 5.67 -4.17
N ASP A 177 20.86 6.08 -4.88
CA ASP A 177 21.38 7.42 -4.69
C ASP A 177 20.32 8.47 -5.04
N ASN A 178 20.09 9.39 -4.10
CA ASN A 178 19.08 10.44 -4.18
C ASN A 178 17.61 9.93 -4.33
N THR A 179 17.35 8.65 -4.06
CA THR A 179 16.00 8.08 -4.12
C THR A 179 15.62 7.50 -2.76
N TYR A 180 14.59 8.07 -2.16
CA TYR A 180 14.08 7.68 -0.86
C TYR A 180 12.59 7.37 -0.96
N ALA A 181 12.13 6.42 -0.16
CA ALA A 181 10.73 6.11 0.05
C ALA A 181 10.39 6.20 1.53
N LEU A 182 9.14 6.55 1.82
CA LEU A 182 8.58 6.54 3.16
C LEU A 182 7.42 5.55 3.17
N ILE A 183 7.47 4.57 4.06
CA ILE A 183 6.36 3.64 4.32
C ILE A 183 5.66 4.14 5.58
N THR A 184 4.37 4.42 5.47
CA THR A 184 3.56 4.96 6.56
C THR A 184 2.09 4.61 6.37
N GLU A 185 1.32 4.78 7.43
CA GLU A 185 -0.14 4.75 7.42
C GLU A 185 -0.70 6.16 7.28
N ALA A 186 -1.92 6.25 6.81
CA ALA A 186 -2.68 7.50 6.75
C ALA A 186 -4.09 7.28 7.29
N GLU A 187 -4.73 8.37 7.70
CA GLU A 187 -6.12 8.39 8.17
C GLU A 187 -6.38 7.46 9.38
N LEU A 188 -5.44 7.43 10.31
CA LEU A 188 -5.67 6.76 11.60
C LEU A 188 -6.76 7.50 12.37
N ASN A 189 -7.89 6.85 12.54
CA ASN A 189 -9.03 7.35 13.30
C ASN A 189 -9.45 6.32 14.36
N GLY A 190 -10.40 6.65 15.20
CA GLY A 190 -10.81 5.80 16.33
C GLY A 190 -11.38 4.41 15.95
N ASN A 191 -11.51 4.11 14.67
CA ASN A 191 -11.99 2.81 14.18
C ASN A 191 -10.86 1.83 13.83
N TYR A 192 -9.60 2.31 13.77
CA TYR A 192 -8.44 1.51 13.37
C TYR A 192 -7.33 1.63 14.40
N ALA A 193 -6.72 0.51 14.73
CA ALA A 193 -5.46 0.48 15.45
C ALA A 193 -4.31 0.82 14.49
N GLY A 194 -3.27 1.47 14.99
CA GLY A 194 -2.04 1.65 14.24
C GLY A 194 -1.37 0.30 13.96
N SER A 195 -0.77 0.17 12.78
CA SER A 195 -0.05 -1.04 12.38
C SER A 195 1.44 -0.93 12.72
N VAL A 196 2.09 -2.07 12.80
CA VAL A 196 3.54 -2.20 12.94
C VAL A 196 4.09 -3.02 11.79
N LEU A 197 5.38 -2.86 11.51
CA LEU A 197 6.09 -3.63 10.49
C LEU A 197 6.84 -4.79 11.15
N ASN A 198 6.56 -6.03 10.72
CA ASN A 198 7.36 -7.19 11.07
C ASN A 198 8.45 -7.36 10.02
N ALA A 199 9.70 -7.22 10.40
CA ALA A 199 10.83 -7.31 9.48
C ALA A 199 11.54 -8.66 9.62
N ASP A 200 11.93 -9.21 8.46
CA ASP A 200 12.65 -10.48 8.32
C ASP A 200 13.94 -10.34 7.48
N GLY A 201 14.35 -9.09 7.20
CA GLY A 201 15.54 -8.77 6.41
C GLY A 201 15.32 -8.75 4.90
N SER A 202 14.06 -8.72 4.41
CA SER A 202 13.74 -8.71 2.97
C SER A 202 12.87 -7.54 2.49
#